data_b6de685e6d4064a217fc4526c3711de7
#
_entry.id   b6de685e6d4064a217fc4526c3711de7
#
_cell.length_a   1.000
_cell.length_b   1.000
_cell.length_c   1.000
_cell.angle_alpha   90.00
_cell.angle_beta   90.00
_cell.angle_gamma   90.00
#
_symmetry.space_group_name_H-M   'P 1'
#
loop_
_entity.id
_entity.type
_entity.pdbx_description
1 polymer ?
#
loop_
_entity_poly.entity_id
_entity_poly.type
_entity_poly.pdbx_seq_one_letter_code
_entity_poly.pdbx_strand_id
1 'polypeptide(L)'
;MAGVRRSEAKPNRAAVEAPVLKAPQPKVRSRRDGAAIPLDETDKRLMNLLQSSFPLTVEPYAALAPEAGLDVDELMERTARLLDERIIREITPIFDTRALGYASMLVAAKVDAEHPHRAAKIINSHPGVSHNYLRTHEFNLWFTIATPPDSELGIEGTLEVLQRLTGAESIRQLPTLRLFKINMNLEMEKGTEALAATVDASPPRELEPQPYDDRDVAVIRALQGPMKVVHRPYDEAAATAGITTHALLDHLRTMVDRKLLRRVAAILYHRRAGFSANGMGVWRVPEDRIPEVGSRMASVRGISHCYQRPTYPDWPYSVFTMAHGRSKDECDAILASIADEHRLHGDDRATLYSSTEFKKIRLHYFTDDYASWEAEHAGG
;
A
#
# COMPACT_ATOMS: atom_id res chain seq x y z
N MET A 1 12.30 -66.54 14.37
CA MET A 1 12.58 -65.13 14.14
C MET A 1 11.82 -64.67 12.91
N ALA A 2 10.65 -64.07 13.09
CA ALA A 2 9.76 -63.61 12.03
C ALA A 2 9.89 -62.11 11.86
N GLY A 3 10.37 -61.71 10.67
CA GLY A 3 10.49 -60.30 10.32
C GLY A 3 9.17 -59.73 9.80
N VAL A 4 8.61 -58.75 10.52
CA VAL A 4 7.43 -58.00 10.12
C VAL A 4 7.84 -56.97 9.12
N ARG A 5 7.39 -57.11 7.87
CA ARG A 5 7.46 -56.06 6.81
C ARG A 5 6.36 -55.05 7.06
N ARG A 6 6.70 -53.79 7.33
CA ARG A 6 5.78 -52.66 7.29
C ARG A 6 5.50 -52.27 5.85
N SER A 7 4.22 -52.29 5.47
CA SER A 7 3.67 -51.77 4.22
C SER A 7 3.59 -50.26 4.30
N GLU A 8 4.36 -49.53 3.48
CA GLU A 8 4.18 -48.09 3.28
C GLU A 8 3.06 -47.86 2.26
N ALA A 9 1.95 -47.37 2.77
CA ALA A 9 0.86 -46.86 1.94
C ALA A 9 1.17 -45.41 1.53
N LYS A 10 1.41 -45.17 0.24
CA LYS A 10 1.49 -43.84 -0.36
C LYS A 10 0.13 -43.18 -0.36
N PRO A 11 -0.01 -41.89 0.06
CA PRO A 11 -1.28 -41.19 -0.07
C PRO A 11 -1.50 -40.81 -1.55
N ASN A 12 -2.66 -41.18 -2.05
CA ASN A 12 -3.17 -40.88 -3.38
C ASN A 12 -3.57 -39.37 -3.40
N ARG A 13 -2.72 -38.52 -3.97
CA ARG A 13 -3.04 -37.11 -4.26
C ARG A 13 -3.81 -37.07 -5.60
N ALA A 14 -5.11 -37.14 -5.54
CA ALA A 14 -5.94 -36.66 -6.64
C ALA A 14 -5.96 -35.12 -6.57
N ALA A 15 -5.15 -34.48 -7.43
CA ALA A 15 -5.19 -33.05 -7.64
C ALA A 15 -6.52 -32.67 -8.29
N VAL A 16 -7.36 -31.99 -7.54
CA VAL A 16 -8.49 -31.27 -8.11
C VAL A 16 -7.93 -29.93 -8.61
N GLU A 17 -7.70 -29.84 -9.92
CA GLU A 17 -7.37 -28.58 -10.59
C GLU A 17 -8.54 -27.60 -10.44
N ALA A 18 -8.37 -26.61 -9.58
CA ALA A 18 -9.25 -25.45 -9.54
C ALA A 18 -8.99 -24.58 -10.77
N PRO A 19 -10.02 -24.08 -11.47
CA PRO A 19 -9.82 -23.27 -12.66
C PRO A 19 -9.13 -21.95 -12.29
N VAL A 20 -7.97 -21.69 -12.90
CA VAL A 20 -7.26 -20.41 -12.82
C VAL A 20 -8.13 -19.35 -13.48
N LEU A 21 -8.89 -18.61 -12.68
CA LEU A 21 -9.58 -17.42 -13.11
C LEU A 21 -8.55 -16.33 -13.39
N LYS A 22 -8.11 -16.21 -14.65
CA LYS A 22 -7.40 -15.02 -15.13
C LYS A 22 -8.30 -13.82 -14.88
N ALA A 23 -7.91 -12.95 -13.96
CA ALA A 23 -8.57 -11.69 -13.72
C ALA A 23 -8.70 -10.93 -15.05
N PRO A 24 -9.93 -10.46 -15.43
CA PRO A 24 -10.10 -9.67 -16.62
C PRO A 24 -9.30 -8.38 -16.49
N GLN A 25 -8.31 -8.19 -17.35
CA GLN A 25 -7.64 -6.90 -17.47
C GLN A 25 -8.69 -5.86 -17.90
N PRO A 26 -8.87 -4.75 -17.16
CA PRO A 26 -9.82 -3.75 -17.56
C PRO A 26 -9.36 -3.13 -18.88
N LYS A 27 -10.20 -3.24 -19.91
CA LYS A 27 -9.99 -2.54 -21.17
C LYS A 27 -9.94 -1.05 -20.87
N VAL A 28 -8.76 -0.46 -21.02
CA VAL A 28 -8.53 0.99 -20.90
C VAL A 28 -9.34 1.67 -21.99
N ARG A 29 -10.55 2.12 -21.68
CA ARG A 29 -11.23 3.12 -22.49
C ARG A 29 -10.64 4.47 -22.09
N SER A 30 -9.84 5.06 -22.95
CA SER A 30 -9.36 6.43 -22.82
C SER A 30 -10.58 7.38 -22.83
N ARG A 31 -11.03 7.81 -21.66
CA ARG A 31 -11.87 9.00 -21.51
C ARG A 31 -10.98 10.13 -21.01
N ARG A 32 -11.13 11.29 -21.65
CA ARG A 32 -10.39 12.53 -21.49
C ARG A 32 -10.02 12.83 -20.06
N ASP A 33 -8.73 12.84 -19.77
CA ASP A 33 -8.18 13.44 -18.57
C ASP A 33 -8.49 14.95 -18.58
N GLY A 34 -9.16 15.46 -17.54
CA GLY A 34 -9.15 16.89 -17.30
C GLY A 34 -10.37 17.60 -16.74
N ALA A 35 -11.56 17.03 -16.67
CA ALA A 35 -12.68 17.72 -16.02
C ALA A 35 -12.81 17.23 -14.57
N ALA A 36 -12.68 18.15 -13.60
CA ALA A 36 -13.03 17.85 -12.21
C ALA A 36 -14.51 17.43 -12.16
N ILE A 37 -14.77 16.24 -11.62
CA ILE A 37 -16.13 15.76 -11.45
C ILE A 37 -16.74 16.54 -10.29
N PRO A 38 -17.88 17.20 -10.47
CA PRO A 38 -18.50 17.96 -9.38
C PRO A 38 -18.97 16.99 -8.30
N LEU A 39 -18.37 17.14 -7.11
CA LEU A 39 -18.77 16.41 -5.89
C LEU A 39 -19.62 17.35 -5.05
N ASP A 40 -20.82 16.91 -4.71
CA ASP A 40 -21.66 17.61 -3.74
C ASP A 40 -21.23 17.33 -2.30
N GLU A 41 -21.78 18.01 -1.33
CA GLU A 41 -21.44 17.84 0.09
C GLU A 41 -21.82 16.43 0.59
N THR A 42 -22.86 15.84 0.03
CA THR A 42 -23.28 14.46 0.33
C THR A 42 -22.24 13.45 -0.14
N ASP A 43 -21.69 13.63 -1.35
CA ASP A 43 -20.62 12.79 -1.88
C ASP A 43 -19.37 12.88 -0.99
N LYS A 44 -19.00 14.09 -0.56
CA LYS A 44 -17.85 14.30 0.33
C LYS A 44 -18.04 13.61 1.68
N ARG A 45 -19.25 13.76 2.28
CA ARG A 45 -19.60 13.08 3.53
C ARG A 45 -19.54 11.58 3.37
N LEU A 46 -20.14 11.04 2.31
CA LEU A 46 -20.14 9.61 2.00
C LEU A 46 -18.71 9.07 1.85
N MET A 47 -17.84 9.77 1.12
CA MET A 47 -16.43 9.38 0.97
C MET A 47 -15.70 9.37 2.32
N ASN A 48 -15.94 10.36 3.18
CA ASN A 48 -15.33 10.39 4.52
C ASN A 48 -15.78 9.19 5.37
N LEU A 49 -17.06 8.85 5.34
CA LEU A 49 -17.60 7.67 6.03
C LEU A 49 -16.96 6.38 5.52
N LEU A 50 -16.98 6.18 4.20
CA LEU A 50 -16.42 4.99 3.57
C LEU A 50 -14.90 4.83 3.78
N GLN A 51 -14.15 5.94 3.90
CA GLN A 51 -12.71 5.92 4.19
C GLN A 51 -12.41 5.61 5.65
N SER A 52 -13.26 6.04 6.58
CA SER A 52 -13.04 5.85 8.01
C SER A 52 -13.16 4.39 8.39
N SER A 53 -14.28 3.76 8.09
CA SER A 53 -14.54 2.35 8.33
C SER A 53 -15.79 1.88 7.58
N PHE A 54 -15.65 0.80 6.84
CA PHE A 54 -16.79 0.09 6.25
C PHE A 54 -17.28 -0.97 7.24
N PRO A 55 -18.59 -0.98 7.61
CA PRO A 55 -19.09 -1.81 8.71
C PRO A 55 -18.90 -3.32 8.49
N LEU A 56 -18.50 -4.03 9.54
CA LEU A 56 -18.45 -5.49 9.57
C LEU A 56 -19.82 -6.06 9.97
N THR A 57 -20.83 -5.85 9.12
CA THR A 57 -22.21 -6.32 9.27
C THR A 57 -22.69 -6.97 8.00
N VAL A 58 -23.76 -7.74 8.09
CA VAL A 58 -24.33 -8.45 6.92
C VAL A 58 -24.73 -7.47 5.81
N GLU A 59 -25.32 -6.33 6.20
CA GLU A 59 -25.79 -5.27 5.31
C GLU A 59 -25.10 -3.93 5.67
N PRO A 60 -23.82 -3.74 5.28
CA PRO A 60 -23.04 -2.60 5.71
C PRO A 60 -23.56 -1.25 5.17
N TYR A 61 -24.15 -1.24 3.97
CA TYR A 61 -24.75 -0.02 3.40
C TYR A 61 -25.98 0.42 4.19
N ALA A 62 -26.81 -0.52 4.66
CA ALA A 62 -27.93 -0.22 5.53
C ALA A 62 -27.48 0.35 6.89
N ALA A 63 -26.34 -0.12 7.40
CA ALA A 63 -25.74 0.41 8.63
C ALA A 63 -25.18 1.83 8.47
N LEU A 64 -24.68 2.20 7.27
CA LEU A 64 -24.12 3.52 6.99
C LEU A 64 -25.18 4.57 6.61
N ALA A 65 -26.31 4.16 6.06
CA ALA A 65 -27.33 5.03 5.49
C ALA A 65 -27.82 6.13 6.49
N PRO A 66 -28.11 5.84 7.77
CA PRO A 66 -28.52 6.86 8.74
C PRO A 66 -27.44 7.92 8.98
N GLU A 67 -26.15 7.53 9.04
CA GLU A 67 -25.03 8.45 9.28
C GLU A 67 -24.77 9.33 8.05
N ALA A 68 -24.96 8.76 6.84
CA ALA A 68 -24.87 9.51 5.60
C ALA A 68 -26.05 10.47 5.40
N GLY A 69 -27.18 10.25 6.09
CA GLY A 69 -28.44 10.97 5.89
C GLY A 69 -29.11 10.63 4.55
N LEU A 70 -28.94 9.38 4.08
CA LEU A 70 -29.44 8.86 2.81
C LEU A 70 -30.29 7.62 3.04
N ASP A 71 -31.13 7.26 2.07
CA ASP A 71 -31.64 5.90 1.99
C ASP A 71 -30.56 4.95 1.45
N VAL A 72 -30.78 3.63 1.62
CA VAL A 72 -29.79 2.61 1.28
C VAL A 72 -29.50 2.57 -0.21
N ASP A 73 -30.52 2.69 -1.04
CA ASP A 73 -30.41 2.57 -2.50
C ASP A 73 -29.66 3.80 -3.06
N GLU A 74 -29.99 5.01 -2.62
CA GLU A 74 -29.25 6.24 -2.99
C GLU A 74 -27.79 6.17 -2.56
N LEU A 75 -27.50 5.67 -1.36
CA LEU A 75 -26.13 5.51 -0.86
C LEU A 75 -25.34 4.55 -1.75
N MET A 76 -25.95 3.42 -2.13
CA MET A 76 -25.33 2.43 -3.02
C MET A 76 -25.14 2.98 -4.44
N GLU A 77 -26.11 3.68 -5.01
CA GLU A 77 -25.99 4.31 -6.32
C GLU A 77 -24.85 5.34 -6.36
N ARG A 78 -24.77 6.22 -5.35
CA ARG A 78 -23.67 7.19 -5.22
C ARG A 78 -22.32 6.50 -5.08
N THR A 79 -22.24 5.45 -4.27
CA THR A 79 -21.00 4.66 -4.11
C THR A 79 -20.57 4.02 -5.43
N ALA A 80 -21.50 3.39 -6.16
CA ALA A 80 -21.24 2.79 -7.47
C ALA A 80 -20.78 3.84 -8.49
N ARG A 81 -21.43 5.03 -8.53
CA ARG A 81 -21.02 6.14 -9.37
C ARG A 81 -19.59 6.61 -9.05
N LEU A 82 -19.26 6.80 -7.76
CA LEU A 82 -17.93 7.23 -7.35
C LEU A 82 -16.83 6.22 -7.70
N LEU A 83 -17.14 4.91 -7.73
CA LEU A 83 -16.25 3.85 -8.23
C LEU A 83 -16.10 3.91 -9.76
N ASP A 84 -17.19 4.04 -10.51
CA ASP A 84 -17.18 4.12 -11.99
C ASP A 84 -16.41 5.36 -12.48
N GLU A 85 -16.60 6.48 -11.81
CA GLU A 85 -15.91 7.73 -12.07
C GLU A 85 -14.46 7.74 -11.58
N ARG A 86 -14.01 6.65 -10.95
CA ARG A 86 -12.66 6.49 -10.39
C ARG A 86 -12.28 7.58 -9.39
N ILE A 87 -13.21 8.01 -8.57
CA ILE A 87 -12.96 8.83 -7.38
C ILE A 87 -12.62 7.89 -6.22
N ILE A 88 -13.47 6.89 -5.99
CA ILE A 88 -13.13 5.73 -5.17
C ILE A 88 -12.42 4.72 -6.09
N ARG A 89 -11.30 4.20 -5.62
CA ARG A 89 -10.54 3.17 -6.31
C ARG A 89 -11.15 1.80 -6.08
N GLU A 90 -11.42 1.48 -4.83
CA GLU A 90 -11.97 0.21 -4.36
C GLU A 90 -12.42 0.33 -2.92
N ILE A 91 -13.36 -0.52 -2.49
CA ILE A 91 -13.66 -0.78 -1.07
C ILE A 91 -13.06 -2.14 -0.75
N THR A 92 -12.26 -2.21 0.34
CA THR A 92 -11.42 -3.39 0.54
C THR A 92 -10.93 -3.51 1.99
N PRO A 93 -10.67 -4.74 2.47
CA PRO A 93 -9.92 -4.94 3.71
C PRO A 93 -8.49 -4.40 3.61
N ILE A 94 -8.04 -3.76 4.68
CA ILE A 94 -6.68 -3.25 4.83
C ILE A 94 -5.99 -4.09 5.90
N PHE A 95 -5.28 -5.12 5.46
CA PHE A 95 -4.49 -5.98 6.33
C PHE A 95 -3.19 -5.29 6.75
N ASP A 96 -2.65 -5.70 7.89
CA ASP A 96 -1.34 -5.22 8.33
C ASP A 96 -0.24 -6.16 7.82
N THR A 97 0.56 -5.68 6.89
CA THR A 97 1.63 -6.42 6.22
C THR A 97 2.64 -7.01 7.21
N ARG A 98 2.99 -6.26 8.28
CA ARG A 98 3.97 -6.71 9.29
C ARG A 98 3.35 -7.69 10.27
N ALA A 99 2.11 -7.43 10.70
CA ALA A 99 1.39 -8.36 11.56
C ALA A 99 1.20 -9.73 10.89
N LEU A 100 1.08 -9.77 9.55
CA LEU A 100 1.06 -11.01 8.76
C LEU A 100 2.46 -11.64 8.57
N GLY A 101 3.51 -11.07 9.16
CA GLY A 101 4.86 -11.62 9.07
C GLY A 101 5.62 -11.29 7.78
N TYR A 102 5.04 -10.48 6.88
CA TYR A 102 5.73 -10.07 5.66
C TYR A 102 6.85 -9.07 5.96
N ALA A 103 8.03 -9.32 5.44
CA ALA A 103 9.10 -8.32 5.38
C ALA A 103 8.79 -7.33 4.26
N SER A 104 8.71 -6.04 4.57
CA SER A 104 8.34 -5.01 3.58
C SER A 104 9.16 -3.74 3.75
N MET A 105 9.63 -3.18 2.63
CA MET A 105 10.41 -1.95 2.64
C MET A 105 10.31 -1.15 1.34
N LEU A 106 10.75 0.09 1.41
CA LEU A 106 11.06 0.92 0.25
C LEU A 106 12.46 0.56 -0.24
N VAL A 107 12.65 0.55 -1.55
CA VAL A 107 13.92 0.27 -2.22
C VAL A 107 14.19 1.37 -3.24
N ALA A 108 15.44 1.81 -3.30
CA ALA A 108 15.96 2.70 -4.34
C ALA A 108 16.96 1.94 -5.20
N ALA A 109 16.80 1.99 -6.51
CA ALA A 109 17.72 1.38 -7.45
C ALA A 109 18.29 2.42 -8.42
N LYS A 110 19.61 2.31 -8.68
CA LYS A 110 20.32 3.05 -9.71
C LYS A 110 20.42 2.16 -10.94
N VAL A 111 19.59 2.43 -11.94
CA VAL A 111 19.55 1.67 -13.20
C VAL A 111 19.92 2.58 -14.37
N ASP A 112 20.28 1.95 -15.50
CA ASP A 112 20.56 2.66 -16.74
C ASP A 112 19.46 3.68 -17.05
N ALA A 113 19.85 4.95 -17.17
CA ALA A 113 18.94 6.08 -17.39
C ALA A 113 18.30 6.06 -18.79
N GLU A 114 18.90 5.37 -19.74
CA GLU A 114 18.37 5.26 -21.11
C GLU A 114 17.32 4.14 -21.24
N HIS A 115 17.41 3.11 -20.37
CA HIS A 115 16.53 1.93 -20.42
C HIS A 115 15.78 1.62 -19.10
N PRO A 116 15.23 2.62 -18.38
CA PRO A 116 14.60 2.36 -17.08
C PRO A 116 13.33 1.50 -17.19
N HIS A 117 12.65 1.52 -18.37
CA HIS A 117 11.44 0.71 -18.60
C HIS A 117 11.71 -0.78 -18.56
N ARG A 118 12.88 -1.24 -19.06
CA ARG A 118 13.28 -2.64 -19.01
C ARG A 118 13.44 -3.09 -17.54
N ALA A 119 14.20 -2.34 -16.78
CA ALA A 119 14.44 -2.64 -15.36
C ALA A 119 13.12 -2.60 -14.57
N ALA A 120 12.25 -1.59 -14.82
CA ALA A 120 10.95 -1.49 -14.18
C ALA A 120 10.04 -2.69 -14.49
N LYS A 121 10.06 -3.22 -15.73
CA LYS A 121 9.30 -4.43 -16.10
C LYS A 121 9.78 -5.65 -15.32
N ILE A 122 11.09 -5.82 -15.17
CA ILE A 122 11.69 -6.91 -14.39
C ILE A 122 11.29 -6.78 -12.92
N ILE A 123 11.46 -5.61 -12.31
CA ILE A 123 11.06 -5.35 -10.92
C ILE A 123 9.56 -5.64 -10.72
N ASN A 124 8.74 -5.23 -11.68
CA ASN A 124 7.28 -5.41 -11.61
C ASN A 124 6.82 -6.87 -11.74
N SER A 125 7.67 -7.79 -12.23
CA SER A 125 7.34 -9.21 -12.31
C SER A 125 7.24 -9.86 -10.93
N HIS A 126 7.97 -9.32 -9.93
CA HIS A 126 7.85 -9.84 -8.57
C HIS A 126 6.48 -9.49 -7.97
N PRO A 127 5.72 -10.49 -7.44
CA PRO A 127 4.36 -10.30 -6.94
C PRO A 127 4.29 -9.35 -5.74
N GLY A 128 5.33 -9.29 -4.92
CA GLY A 128 5.43 -8.41 -3.77
C GLY A 128 5.77 -6.96 -4.08
N VAL A 129 6.04 -6.61 -5.33
CA VAL A 129 6.21 -5.20 -5.73
C VAL A 129 4.85 -4.56 -5.90
N SER A 130 4.49 -3.64 -5.00
CA SER A 130 3.20 -2.96 -5.01
C SER A 130 3.24 -1.59 -5.70
N HIS A 131 4.35 -0.88 -5.57
CA HIS A 131 4.56 0.44 -6.18
C HIS A 131 5.91 0.46 -6.87
N ASN A 132 6.00 1.11 -8.04
CA ASN A 132 7.25 1.33 -8.74
C ASN A 132 7.17 2.62 -9.55
N TYR A 133 8.12 3.52 -9.31
CA TYR A 133 8.16 4.86 -9.88
C TYR A 133 9.53 5.20 -10.47
N LEU A 134 9.54 5.86 -11.62
CA LEU A 134 10.70 6.59 -12.10
C LEU A 134 10.76 7.95 -11.42
N ARG A 135 11.92 8.31 -10.88
CA ARG A 135 12.16 9.60 -10.23
C ARG A 135 13.36 10.32 -10.81
N THR A 136 13.35 11.64 -10.67
CA THR A 136 14.40 12.54 -11.17
C THR A 136 15.61 12.57 -10.22
N HIS A 137 16.39 11.48 -10.20
CA HIS A 137 17.60 11.32 -9.40
C HIS A 137 18.48 10.23 -10.01
N GLU A 138 19.76 10.11 -9.66
CA GLU A 138 20.61 9.00 -10.09
C GLU A 138 20.11 7.63 -9.60
N PHE A 139 19.60 7.54 -8.36
CA PHE A 139 18.73 6.47 -7.94
C PHE A 139 17.35 6.72 -8.55
N ASN A 140 17.16 6.20 -9.75
CA ASN A 140 16.04 6.59 -10.62
C ASN A 140 14.82 5.67 -10.51
N LEU A 141 14.95 4.42 -10.07
CA LEU A 141 13.81 3.54 -9.81
C LEU A 141 13.56 3.37 -8.31
N TRP A 142 12.31 3.61 -7.92
CA TRP A 142 11.85 3.57 -6.53
C TRP A 142 10.65 2.65 -6.42
N PHE A 143 10.78 1.58 -5.65
CA PHE A 143 9.72 0.61 -5.50
C PHE A 143 9.54 0.15 -4.06
N THR A 144 8.32 -0.25 -3.71
CA THR A 144 8.04 -0.96 -2.48
C THR A 144 7.90 -2.43 -2.77
N ILE A 145 8.58 -3.25 -1.99
CA ILE A 145 8.57 -4.69 -2.11
C ILE A 145 8.19 -5.32 -0.77
N ALA A 146 7.51 -6.45 -0.82
CA ALA A 146 7.24 -7.31 0.33
C ALA A 146 7.51 -8.76 -0.04
N THR A 147 8.04 -9.53 0.89
CA THR A 147 8.21 -10.98 0.79
C THR A 147 7.43 -11.67 1.91
N PRO A 148 6.79 -12.81 1.64
CA PRO A 148 6.06 -13.56 2.65
C PRO A 148 6.99 -14.18 3.70
N PRO A 149 6.48 -14.57 4.88
CA PRO A 149 7.30 -15.14 5.94
C PRO A 149 7.91 -16.51 5.61
N ASP A 150 7.35 -17.21 4.63
CA ASP A 150 7.79 -18.52 4.12
C ASP A 150 8.62 -18.42 2.83
N SER A 151 9.05 -17.21 2.45
CA SER A 151 9.93 -16.98 1.30
C SER A 151 11.29 -17.64 1.52
N GLU A 152 11.75 -18.47 0.57
CA GLU A 152 13.05 -19.12 0.63
C GLU A 152 14.20 -18.13 0.40
N LEU A 153 14.01 -17.15 -0.46
CA LEU A 153 15.00 -16.10 -0.75
C LEU A 153 15.00 -14.99 0.31
N GLY A 154 13.84 -14.77 0.97
CA GLY A 154 13.63 -13.60 1.79
C GLY A 154 13.76 -12.32 0.99
N ILE A 155 13.80 -11.17 1.66
CA ILE A 155 13.87 -9.88 0.96
C ILE A 155 15.26 -9.60 0.40
N GLU A 156 16.31 -10.04 1.09
CA GLU A 156 17.71 -9.84 0.67
C GLU A 156 18.02 -10.62 -0.61
N GLY A 157 17.77 -11.92 -0.60
CA GLY A 157 17.98 -12.75 -1.80
C GLY A 157 17.11 -12.32 -2.97
N THR A 158 15.86 -11.91 -2.73
CA THR A 158 15.00 -11.35 -3.78
C THR A 158 15.61 -10.09 -4.40
N LEU A 159 16.19 -9.19 -3.60
CA LEU A 159 16.84 -7.98 -4.11
C LEU A 159 18.13 -8.28 -4.87
N GLU A 160 18.93 -9.29 -4.46
CA GLU A 160 20.09 -9.74 -5.20
C GLU A 160 19.69 -10.30 -6.58
N VAL A 161 18.63 -11.10 -6.65
CA VAL A 161 18.08 -11.59 -7.92
C VAL A 161 17.62 -10.42 -8.80
N LEU A 162 16.86 -9.46 -8.25
CA LEU A 162 16.42 -8.29 -8.99
C LEU A 162 17.58 -7.43 -9.47
N GLN A 163 18.65 -7.27 -8.68
CA GLN A 163 19.85 -6.53 -9.10
C GLN A 163 20.51 -7.20 -10.30
N ARG A 164 20.71 -8.51 -10.24
CA ARG A 164 21.30 -9.29 -11.32
C ARG A 164 20.46 -9.21 -12.60
N LEU A 165 19.15 -9.40 -12.53
CA LEU A 165 18.24 -9.41 -13.68
C LEU A 165 18.11 -8.03 -14.34
N THR A 166 18.09 -6.96 -13.53
CA THR A 166 17.97 -5.58 -14.04
C THR A 166 19.28 -5.02 -14.54
N GLY A 167 20.42 -5.53 -14.04
CA GLY A 167 21.73 -4.92 -14.24
C GLY A 167 21.90 -3.62 -13.47
N ALA A 168 21.15 -3.42 -12.38
CA ALA A 168 21.23 -2.21 -11.57
C ALA A 168 22.64 -2.06 -10.99
N GLU A 169 23.22 -0.87 -11.12
CA GLU A 169 24.52 -0.51 -10.55
C GLU A 169 24.50 -0.63 -9.02
N SER A 170 23.39 -0.21 -8.42
CA SER A 170 23.19 -0.23 -6.97
C SER A 170 21.72 -0.41 -6.63
N ILE A 171 21.45 -1.20 -5.59
CA ILE A 171 20.15 -1.31 -4.94
C ILE A 171 20.33 -1.01 -3.45
N ARG A 172 19.52 -0.08 -2.91
CA ARG A 172 19.56 0.31 -1.50
C ARG A 172 18.24 -0.01 -0.82
N GLN A 173 18.35 -0.77 0.24
CA GLN A 173 17.25 -1.12 1.12
C GLN A 173 16.98 0.06 2.05
N LEU A 174 15.74 0.52 2.07
CA LEU A 174 15.34 1.69 2.84
C LEU A 174 14.19 1.33 3.81
N PRO A 175 14.41 0.41 4.77
CA PRO A 175 13.41 0.13 5.80
C PRO A 175 13.13 1.38 6.63
N THR A 176 11.97 1.41 7.27
CA THR A 176 11.63 2.48 8.22
C THR A 176 12.32 2.21 9.55
N LEU A 177 13.29 3.03 9.93
CA LEU A 177 13.94 2.98 11.25
C LEU A 177 13.12 3.71 12.31
N ARG A 178 12.51 4.84 11.92
CA ARG A 178 11.59 5.61 12.77
C ARG A 178 10.52 6.27 11.92
N LEU A 179 9.30 6.26 12.42
CA LEU A 179 8.20 7.00 11.83
C LEU A 179 7.91 8.23 12.68
N PHE A 180 7.91 9.42 12.05
CA PHE A 180 7.50 10.67 12.68
C PHE A 180 6.08 11.06 12.32
N LYS A 181 5.64 10.78 11.08
CA LYS A 181 4.28 11.05 10.62
C LYS A 181 3.83 10.10 9.51
N ILE A 182 2.62 9.63 9.61
CA ILE A 182 1.85 9.04 8.53
C ILE A 182 0.42 9.55 8.60
N ASN A 183 -0.02 10.31 7.60
CA ASN A 183 -1.40 10.77 7.50
C ASN A 183 -1.89 10.57 6.06
N MET A 184 -2.83 9.65 5.90
CA MET A 184 -3.43 9.31 4.61
C MET A 184 -4.90 9.77 4.51
N ASN A 185 -5.46 10.40 5.56
CA ASN A 185 -6.83 10.86 5.55
C ASN A 185 -6.91 12.21 4.84
N LEU A 186 -7.55 12.23 3.67
CA LEU A 186 -7.94 13.44 2.97
C LEU A 186 -9.32 13.84 3.52
N GLU A 187 -9.36 14.82 4.42
CA GLU A 187 -10.63 15.42 4.84
C GLU A 187 -11.21 16.24 3.69
N MET A 188 -12.28 15.75 3.08
CA MET A 188 -12.90 16.37 1.89
C MET A 188 -13.76 17.59 2.22
N GLU A 189 -14.27 17.70 3.46
CA GLU A 189 -15.18 18.76 3.89
C GLU A 189 -14.47 20.06 4.29
N LYS A 190 -13.23 19.95 4.76
CA LYS A 190 -12.45 21.11 5.16
C LYS A 190 -11.43 21.40 4.07
N GLY A 191 -11.58 22.51 3.38
CA GLY A 191 -10.63 22.96 2.36
C GLY A 191 -9.17 22.86 2.84
N THR A 192 -8.22 23.33 2.04
CA THR A 192 -6.76 23.27 2.31
C THR A 192 -6.34 23.76 3.71
N GLU A 193 -7.23 24.36 4.49
CA GLU A 193 -6.98 24.79 5.87
C GLU A 193 -6.98 23.64 6.89
N ALA A 194 -7.65 22.54 6.62
CA ALA A 194 -7.78 21.41 7.56
C ALA A 194 -6.67 20.36 7.50
N LEU A 195 -5.67 20.52 6.63
CA LEU A 195 -4.49 19.64 6.57
C LEU A 195 -3.60 19.73 7.83
N ALA A 196 -3.99 20.49 8.83
CA ALA A 196 -3.21 20.81 10.03
C ALA A 196 -3.76 20.20 11.33
N ALA A 197 -4.68 19.26 11.30
CA ALA A 197 -4.98 18.52 12.51
C ALA A 197 -3.72 17.69 12.88
N THR A 198 -3.12 18.05 13.98
CA THR A 198 -2.07 17.27 14.65
C THR A 198 -2.66 15.90 14.94
N VAL A 199 -2.40 14.96 14.05
CA VAL A 199 -2.59 13.54 14.38
C VAL A 199 -1.50 13.26 15.39
N ASP A 200 -1.91 12.77 16.54
CA ASP A 200 -1.04 12.29 17.59
C ASP A 200 0.04 11.42 16.95
N ALA A 201 1.25 11.96 16.87
CA ALA A 201 2.41 11.31 16.28
C ALA A 201 2.98 10.30 17.30
N SER A 202 2.13 9.43 17.81
CA SER A 202 2.61 8.24 18.48
C SER A 202 3.39 7.44 17.45
N PRO A 203 4.67 7.13 17.71
CA PRO A 203 5.43 6.27 16.81
C PRO A 203 4.60 5.01 16.56
N PRO A 204 4.51 4.51 15.32
CA PRO A 204 3.83 3.25 15.09
C PRO A 204 4.52 2.26 16.02
N ARG A 205 3.75 1.61 16.86
CA ARG A 205 4.23 0.41 17.52
C ARG A 205 4.73 -0.48 16.39
N GLU A 206 5.99 -0.89 16.47
CA GLU A 206 6.47 -2.01 15.67
C GLU A 206 5.53 -3.16 15.99
N LEU A 207 4.64 -3.45 15.04
CA LEU A 207 3.74 -4.58 15.19
C LEU A 207 4.59 -5.82 14.90
N GLU A 208 4.87 -6.55 15.96
CA GLU A 208 5.45 -7.89 15.85
C GLU A 208 4.50 -8.78 15.04
N PRO A 209 5.04 -9.74 14.26
CA PRO A 209 4.22 -10.73 13.58
C PRO A 209 3.24 -11.38 14.57
N GLN A 210 1.97 -11.44 14.18
CA GLN A 210 0.93 -12.08 14.97
C GLN A 210 0.72 -13.52 14.49
N PRO A 211 0.43 -14.46 15.38
CA PRO A 211 0.10 -15.82 14.96
C PRO A 211 -1.16 -15.80 14.10
N TYR A 212 -1.16 -16.55 13.01
CA TYR A 212 -2.31 -16.79 12.14
C TYR A 212 -2.41 -18.27 11.78
N ASP A 213 -3.58 -18.70 11.35
CA ASP A 213 -3.87 -20.08 10.99
C ASP A 213 -4.39 -20.20 9.54
N ASP A 214 -4.65 -21.42 9.08
CA ASP A 214 -5.15 -21.69 7.73
C ASP A 214 -6.51 -21.01 7.45
N ARG A 215 -7.31 -20.78 8.50
CA ARG A 215 -8.59 -20.07 8.35
C ARG A 215 -8.38 -18.59 8.13
N ASP A 216 -7.44 -17.98 8.84
CA ASP A 216 -7.02 -16.59 8.59
C ASP A 216 -6.57 -16.43 7.12
N VAL A 217 -5.72 -17.35 6.63
CA VAL A 217 -5.23 -17.36 5.25
C VAL A 217 -6.38 -17.50 4.25
N ALA A 218 -7.31 -18.43 4.48
CA ALA A 218 -8.47 -18.62 3.61
C ALA A 218 -9.35 -17.36 3.54
N VAL A 219 -9.60 -16.72 4.69
CA VAL A 219 -10.39 -15.48 4.78
C VAL A 219 -9.67 -14.33 4.08
N ILE A 220 -8.35 -14.18 4.27
CA ILE A 220 -7.55 -13.15 3.59
C ILE A 220 -7.62 -13.35 2.07
N ARG A 221 -7.36 -14.57 1.59
CA ARG A 221 -7.43 -14.90 0.15
C ARG A 221 -8.80 -14.59 -0.44
N ALA A 222 -9.90 -14.90 0.27
CA ALA A 222 -11.25 -14.65 -0.18
C ALA A 222 -11.63 -13.16 -0.27
N LEU A 223 -11.01 -12.32 0.57
CA LEU A 223 -11.38 -10.91 0.73
C LEU A 223 -10.44 -9.92 0.05
N GLN A 224 -9.30 -10.34 -0.45
CA GLN A 224 -8.31 -9.38 -1.00
C GLN A 224 -8.67 -8.83 -2.39
N GLY A 225 -9.75 -9.29 -3.01
CA GLY A 225 -10.36 -8.65 -4.18
C GLY A 225 -11.17 -7.40 -3.82
N PRO A 226 -11.53 -6.56 -4.82
CA PRO A 226 -12.41 -5.42 -4.61
C PRO A 226 -13.82 -5.89 -4.25
N MET A 227 -14.41 -5.29 -3.20
CA MET A 227 -15.78 -5.59 -2.79
C MET A 227 -16.79 -4.98 -3.77
N LYS A 228 -17.84 -5.72 -4.09
CA LYS A 228 -18.94 -5.26 -4.94
C LYS A 228 -19.89 -4.35 -4.16
N VAL A 229 -20.53 -3.41 -4.88
CA VAL A 229 -21.59 -2.60 -4.31
C VAL A 229 -22.91 -3.37 -4.43
N VAL A 230 -23.21 -4.14 -3.41
CA VAL A 230 -24.41 -4.96 -3.25
C VAL A 230 -24.86 -4.94 -1.79
N HIS A 231 -26.12 -5.25 -1.49
CA HIS A 231 -26.63 -5.20 -0.11
C HIS A 231 -25.79 -6.06 0.87
N ARG A 232 -25.33 -7.23 0.40
CA ARG A 232 -24.60 -8.22 1.21
C ARG A 232 -23.23 -8.53 0.61
N PRO A 233 -22.27 -7.58 0.64
CA PRO A 233 -21.00 -7.70 -0.08
C PRO A 233 -20.04 -8.76 0.50
N TYR A 234 -20.27 -9.23 1.72
CA TYR A 234 -19.44 -10.27 2.37
C TYR A 234 -19.85 -11.71 2.00
N ASP A 235 -21.02 -11.91 1.39
CA ASP A 235 -21.54 -13.26 1.10
C ASP A 235 -20.65 -14.05 0.14
N GLU A 236 -20.13 -13.40 -0.91
CA GLU A 236 -19.24 -14.05 -1.88
C GLU A 236 -17.92 -14.51 -1.24
N ALA A 237 -17.33 -13.66 -0.39
CA ALA A 237 -16.11 -14.01 0.33
C ALA A 237 -16.33 -15.11 1.36
N ALA A 238 -17.49 -15.11 2.04
CA ALA A 238 -17.86 -16.18 2.98
C ALA A 238 -18.00 -17.51 2.26
N ALA A 239 -18.68 -17.53 1.12
CA ALA A 239 -18.82 -18.72 0.28
C ALA A 239 -17.46 -19.23 -0.23
N THR A 240 -16.57 -18.33 -0.65
CA THR A 240 -15.21 -18.65 -1.10
C THR A 240 -14.38 -19.26 0.02
N ALA A 241 -14.50 -18.73 1.24
CA ALA A 241 -13.82 -19.24 2.43
C ALA A 241 -14.50 -20.50 3.03
N GLY A 242 -15.62 -20.97 2.46
CA GLY A 242 -16.34 -22.16 2.91
C GLY A 242 -17.05 -22.00 4.26
N ILE A 243 -17.44 -20.78 4.63
CA ILE A 243 -18.08 -20.44 5.92
C ILE A 243 -19.34 -19.59 5.71
N THR A 244 -20.15 -19.42 6.75
CA THR A 244 -21.29 -18.50 6.71
C THR A 244 -20.84 -17.05 6.81
N THR A 245 -21.65 -16.10 6.31
CA THR A 245 -21.37 -14.66 6.41
C THR A 245 -21.22 -14.21 7.86
N HIS A 246 -22.03 -14.72 8.78
CA HIS A 246 -21.87 -14.39 10.22
C HIS A 246 -20.52 -14.87 10.76
N ALA A 247 -20.14 -16.12 10.45
CA ALA A 247 -18.85 -16.67 10.89
C ALA A 247 -17.68 -15.88 10.28
N LEU A 248 -17.79 -15.41 9.02
CA LEU A 248 -16.80 -14.52 8.40
C LEU A 248 -16.69 -13.20 9.16
N LEU A 249 -17.82 -12.54 9.43
CA LEU A 249 -17.84 -11.25 10.12
C LEU A 249 -17.27 -11.34 11.55
N ASP A 250 -17.60 -12.40 12.29
CA ASP A 250 -17.04 -12.64 13.62
C ASP A 250 -15.53 -12.89 13.54
N HIS A 251 -15.07 -13.64 12.52
CA HIS A 251 -13.66 -13.88 12.29
C HIS A 251 -12.92 -12.58 11.96
N LEU A 252 -13.49 -11.70 11.10
CA LEU A 252 -12.91 -10.40 10.79
C LEU A 252 -12.77 -9.49 12.02
N ARG A 253 -13.76 -9.50 12.95
CA ARG A 253 -13.65 -8.77 14.22
C ARG A 253 -12.48 -9.30 15.06
N THR A 254 -12.35 -10.62 15.15
CA THR A 254 -11.20 -11.25 15.83
C THR A 254 -9.87 -10.85 15.16
N MET A 255 -9.81 -10.78 13.82
CA MET A 255 -8.61 -10.32 13.11
C MET A 255 -8.30 -8.84 13.39
N VAL A 256 -9.32 -7.99 13.58
CA VAL A 256 -9.13 -6.60 14.01
C VAL A 256 -8.53 -6.54 15.41
N ASP A 257 -9.05 -7.30 16.37
CA ASP A 257 -8.55 -7.36 17.74
C ASP A 257 -7.09 -7.86 17.79
N ARG A 258 -6.76 -8.84 16.96
CA ARG A 258 -5.40 -9.39 16.77
C ARG A 258 -4.50 -8.52 15.93
N LYS A 259 -4.96 -7.38 15.42
CA LYS A 259 -4.20 -6.45 14.58
C LYS A 259 -3.80 -6.97 13.18
N LEU A 260 -4.30 -8.11 12.75
CA LEU A 260 -4.09 -8.67 11.40
C LEU A 260 -4.85 -7.85 10.34
N LEU A 261 -6.07 -7.42 10.68
CA LEU A 261 -6.89 -6.53 9.87
C LEU A 261 -6.96 -5.15 10.54
N ARG A 262 -6.59 -4.10 9.84
CA ARG A 262 -6.73 -2.73 10.36
C ARG A 262 -8.17 -2.25 10.30
N ARG A 263 -8.80 -2.38 9.15
CA ARG A 263 -10.20 -2.04 8.86
C ARG A 263 -10.58 -2.48 7.46
N VAL A 264 -11.85 -2.44 7.14
CA VAL A 264 -12.37 -2.41 5.76
C VAL A 264 -12.68 -0.94 5.43
N ALA A 265 -12.27 -0.43 4.27
CA ALA A 265 -12.48 0.97 3.94
C ALA A 265 -12.39 1.22 2.42
N ALA A 266 -12.94 2.35 1.98
CA ALA A 266 -12.71 2.86 0.64
C ALA A 266 -11.32 3.47 0.49
N ILE A 267 -10.67 3.19 -0.62
CA ILE A 267 -9.41 3.80 -1.05
C ILE A 267 -9.71 4.77 -2.18
N LEU A 268 -9.27 6.02 -2.06
CA LEU A 268 -9.51 7.06 -3.06
C LEU A 268 -8.35 7.21 -4.05
N TYR A 269 -8.67 7.73 -5.25
CA TYR A 269 -7.69 8.23 -6.19
C TYR A 269 -7.30 9.66 -5.82
N HIS A 270 -6.17 9.86 -5.12
CA HIS A 270 -5.72 11.15 -4.59
C HIS A 270 -5.63 12.28 -5.63
N ARG A 271 -5.21 11.99 -6.87
CA ARG A 271 -5.09 13.00 -7.94
C ARG A 271 -6.43 13.61 -8.33
N ARG A 272 -7.54 12.90 -8.16
CA ARG A 272 -8.90 13.39 -8.45
C ARG A 272 -9.52 14.14 -7.28
N ALA A 273 -8.92 14.01 -6.09
CA ALA A 273 -9.33 14.74 -4.89
C ALA A 273 -8.67 16.13 -4.76
N GLY A 274 -7.99 16.65 -5.81
CA GLY A 274 -7.46 18.01 -5.85
C GLY A 274 -5.96 18.17 -5.53
N PHE A 275 -5.25 17.10 -5.18
CA PHE A 275 -3.80 17.13 -4.97
C PHE A 275 -3.09 16.59 -6.20
N SER A 276 -2.60 17.50 -7.06
CA SER A 276 -2.01 17.13 -8.33
C SER A 276 -0.50 16.89 -8.29
N ALA A 277 0.18 17.39 -7.25
CA ALA A 277 1.62 17.26 -7.10
C ALA A 277 2.01 16.64 -5.75
N ASN A 278 3.03 15.79 -5.80
CA ASN A 278 3.73 15.30 -4.62
C ASN A 278 5.24 15.29 -4.88
N GLY A 279 6.00 15.79 -3.92
CA GLY A 279 7.45 15.80 -3.94
C GLY A 279 8.00 15.03 -2.73
N MET A 280 8.90 14.09 -2.95
CA MET A 280 9.62 13.46 -1.87
C MET A 280 10.89 14.25 -1.58
N GLY A 281 10.91 14.96 -0.45
CA GLY A 281 12.12 15.58 0.09
C GLY A 281 12.95 14.53 0.83
N VAL A 282 14.24 14.45 0.51
CA VAL A 282 15.22 13.63 1.24
C VAL A 282 16.29 14.52 1.83
N TRP A 283 16.70 14.23 3.07
CA TRP A 283 17.46 15.13 3.89
C TRP A 283 18.62 14.41 4.58
N ARG A 284 19.82 14.99 4.45
CA ARG A 284 21.00 14.57 5.19
C ARG A 284 21.00 15.29 6.55
N VAL A 285 20.48 14.62 7.55
CA VAL A 285 20.39 15.15 8.92
C VAL A 285 21.41 14.43 9.79
N PRO A 286 22.26 15.15 10.55
CA PRO A 286 23.15 14.55 11.54
C PRO A 286 22.35 13.68 12.54
N GLU A 287 22.93 12.53 12.94
CA GLU A 287 22.21 11.50 13.71
C GLU A 287 21.64 12.03 15.03
N ASP A 288 22.41 12.85 15.74
CA ASP A 288 22.02 13.49 16.99
C ASP A 288 20.83 14.46 16.84
N ARG A 289 20.64 15.03 15.65
CA ARG A 289 19.55 15.97 15.34
C ARG A 289 18.30 15.31 14.75
N ILE A 290 18.37 14.04 14.31
CA ILE A 290 17.24 13.37 13.63
C ILE A 290 15.95 13.40 14.45
N PRO A 291 15.93 13.12 15.78
CA PRO A 291 14.70 13.13 16.57
C PRO A 291 14.00 14.48 16.57
N GLU A 292 14.76 15.56 16.76
CA GLU A 292 14.21 16.92 16.79
C GLU A 292 13.76 17.37 15.40
N VAL A 293 14.65 17.28 14.41
CA VAL A 293 14.41 17.73 13.03
C VAL A 293 13.27 16.93 12.40
N GLY A 294 13.26 15.60 12.55
CA GLY A 294 12.20 14.75 12.03
C GLY A 294 10.82 15.08 12.62
N SER A 295 10.75 15.37 13.93
CA SER A 295 9.51 15.78 14.58
C SER A 295 9.02 17.15 14.08
N ARG A 296 9.95 18.10 13.90
CA ARG A 296 9.64 19.43 13.35
C ARG A 296 9.16 19.34 11.90
N MET A 297 9.87 18.60 11.04
CA MET A 297 9.44 18.36 9.66
C MET A 297 8.06 17.69 9.59
N ALA A 298 7.78 16.76 10.50
CA ALA A 298 6.49 16.08 10.60
C ALA A 298 5.35 17.05 10.97
N SER A 299 5.62 18.11 11.72
CA SER A 299 4.61 19.11 12.10
C SER A 299 4.29 20.11 10.98
N VAL A 300 5.10 20.16 9.91
CA VAL A 300 4.88 21.09 8.80
C VAL A 300 3.60 20.73 8.05
N ARG A 301 2.77 21.76 7.79
CA ARG A 301 1.59 21.66 6.97
C ARG A 301 1.98 21.27 5.54
N GLY A 302 1.25 20.33 4.96
CA GLY A 302 1.54 19.80 3.61
C GLY A 302 2.50 18.60 3.60
N ILE A 303 3.16 18.27 4.73
CA ILE A 303 3.89 17.01 4.87
C ILE A 303 2.93 15.93 5.37
N SER A 304 2.71 14.90 4.56
CA SER A 304 1.86 13.76 4.90
C SER A 304 2.62 12.60 5.56
N HIS A 305 3.89 12.43 5.21
CA HIS A 305 4.72 11.36 5.69
C HIS A 305 6.09 11.90 6.06
N CYS A 306 6.64 11.42 7.18
CA CYS A 306 8.01 11.71 7.59
C CYS A 306 8.63 10.48 8.25
N TYR A 307 9.80 10.04 7.74
CA TYR A 307 10.48 8.81 8.15
C TYR A 307 11.97 9.02 8.33
N GLN A 308 12.57 8.29 9.28
CA GLN A 308 14.01 8.02 9.28
C GLN A 308 14.28 6.70 8.57
N ARG A 309 15.32 6.69 7.73
CA ARG A 309 15.78 5.51 6.99
C ARG A 309 17.31 5.39 7.07
N PRO A 310 17.88 4.19 6.79
CA PRO A 310 19.34 4.02 6.79
C PRO A 310 20.00 4.86 5.69
N THR A 311 21.27 5.17 5.91
CA THR A 311 22.17 5.84 4.96
C THR A 311 23.19 4.86 4.42
N TYR A 312 23.76 5.19 3.25
CA TYR A 312 24.83 4.45 2.59
C TYR A 312 25.87 5.43 2.06
N PRO A 313 27.10 4.99 1.72
CA PRO A 313 28.14 5.88 1.18
C PRO A 313 27.68 6.66 -0.07
N ASP A 314 26.85 6.05 -0.91
CA ASP A 314 26.26 6.62 -2.12
C ASP A 314 24.83 7.15 -1.91
N TRP A 315 24.28 7.03 -0.69
CA TRP A 315 22.95 7.51 -0.31
C TRP A 315 22.99 8.14 1.10
N PRO A 316 23.33 9.42 1.24
CA PRO A 316 23.59 10.03 2.55
C PRO A 316 22.34 10.54 3.28
N TYR A 317 21.15 10.41 2.71
CA TYR A 317 19.92 11.00 3.24
C TYR A 317 19.27 10.10 4.29
N SER A 318 19.13 10.62 5.51
CA SER A 318 18.58 9.89 6.67
C SER A 318 17.11 10.17 6.97
N VAL A 319 16.58 11.34 6.56
CA VAL A 319 15.18 11.71 6.77
C VAL A 319 14.46 11.90 5.44
N PHE A 320 13.21 11.43 5.37
CA PHE A 320 12.38 11.46 4.19
C PHE A 320 11.04 12.12 4.51
N THR A 321 10.63 13.06 3.69
CA THR A 321 9.33 13.73 3.81
C THR A 321 8.56 13.62 2.50
N MET A 322 7.22 13.50 2.59
CA MET A 322 6.35 13.58 1.41
C MET A 322 5.53 14.85 1.48
N ALA A 323 5.88 15.81 0.64
CA ALA A 323 5.11 17.05 0.48
C ALA A 323 4.00 16.85 -0.55
N HIS A 324 2.81 17.38 -0.25
CA HIS A 324 1.67 17.41 -1.14
C HIS A 324 1.25 18.86 -1.41
N GLY A 325 0.97 19.17 -2.67
CA GLY A 325 0.55 20.49 -3.11
C GLY A 325 -0.37 20.41 -4.31
N ARG A 326 -1.01 21.54 -4.62
CA ARG A 326 -1.82 21.72 -5.84
C ARG A 326 -0.96 21.86 -7.08
N SER A 327 0.30 22.28 -6.90
CA SER A 327 1.31 22.41 -7.93
C SER A 327 2.67 21.93 -7.46
N LYS A 328 3.60 21.74 -8.41
CA LYS A 328 5.00 21.45 -8.10
C LYS A 328 5.63 22.61 -7.30
N ASP A 329 5.33 23.85 -7.66
CA ASP A 329 5.87 25.05 -7.00
C ASP A 329 5.44 25.13 -5.54
N GLU A 330 4.20 24.72 -5.22
CA GLU A 330 3.73 24.64 -3.83
C GLU A 330 4.50 23.58 -3.02
N CYS A 331 4.77 22.40 -3.62
CA CYS A 331 5.62 21.40 -3.00
C CYS A 331 7.05 21.91 -2.79
N ASP A 332 7.62 22.56 -3.78
CA ASP A 332 8.97 23.14 -3.72
C ASP A 332 9.06 24.24 -2.64
N ALA A 333 8.03 25.06 -2.48
CA ALA A 333 7.96 26.08 -1.43
C ALA A 333 7.91 25.47 -0.01
N ILE A 334 7.12 24.41 0.17
CA ILE A 334 7.07 23.66 1.44
C ILE A 334 8.46 23.09 1.78
N LEU A 335 9.09 22.41 0.81
CA LEU A 335 10.40 21.81 1.01
C LEU A 335 11.52 22.85 1.20
N ALA A 336 11.41 24.03 0.54
CA ALA A 336 12.32 25.13 0.74
C ALA A 336 12.22 25.72 2.16
N SER A 337 10.99 25.91 2.67
CA SER A 337 10.81 26.42 4.04
C SER A 337 11.41 25.48 5.11
N ILE A 338 11.31 24.17 4.89
CA ILE A 338 11.96 23.16 5.75
C ILE A 338 13.50 23.28 5.66
N ALA A 339 14.04 23.44 4.46
CA ALA A 339 15.48 23.60 4.26
C ALA A 339 16.02 24.84 5.00
N ASP A 340 15.31 25.95 4.91
CA ASP A 340 15.70 27.22 5.56
C ASP A 340 15.62 27.10 7.08
N GLU A 341 14.55 26.54 7.64
CA GLU A 341 14.36 26.34 9.08
C GLU A 341 15.49 25.49 9.68
N HIS A 342 15.90 24.43 8.99
CA HIS A 342 16.88 23.48 9.51
C HIS A 342 18.31 23.68 8.98
N ARG A 343 18.52 24.66 8.10
CA ARG A 343 19.80 24.98 7.43
C ARG A 343 20.35 23.79 6.65
N LEU A 344 19.48 23.11 5.90
CA LEU A 344 19.82 21.97 5.06
C LEU A 344 19.77 22.39 3.59
N HIS A 345 20.92 22.75 3.03
CA HIS A 345 21.05 23.31 1.67
C HIS A 345 22.05 22.51 0.83
N GLY A 346 22.03 22.74 -0.48
CA GLY A 346 22.96 22.08 -1.41
C GLY A 346 22.84 20.56 -1.32
N ASP A 347 23.95 19.88 -1.07
CA ASP A 347 24.05 18.42 -1.01
C ASP A 347 23.38 17.78 0.24
N ASP A 348 22.90 18.61 1.18
CA ASP A 348 22.18 18.10 2.34
C ASP A 348 20.72 17.76 2.03
N ARG A 349 20.24 18.05 0.82
CA ARG A 349 18.88 17.72 0.40
C ARG A 349 18.76 17.41 -1.07
N ALA A 350 17.75 16.61 -1.39
CA ALA A 350 17.26 16.47 -2.75
C ALA A 350 15.72 16.39 -2.77
N THR A 351 15.12 16.79 -3.89
CA THR A 351 13.68 16.62 -4.12
C THR A 351 13.48 15.67 -5.29
N LEU A 352 12.78 14.57 -5.02
CA LEU A 352 12.54 13.53 -5.99
C LEU A 352 11.08 13.58 -6.45
N TYR A 353 10.87 13.98 -7.69
CA TYR A 353 9.57 13.96 -8.35
C TYR A 353 9.39 12.68 -9.13
N SER A 354 8.19 12.11 -9.08
CA SER A 354 7.85 10.98 -9.93
C SER A 354 7.53 11.46 -11.34
N SER A 355 8.28 10.99 -12.33
CA SER A 355 8.04 11.26 -13.76
C SER A 355 7.13 10.18 -14.38
N THR A 356 7.25 8.93 -13.93
CA THR A 356 6.46 7.81 -14.43
C THR A 356 6.04 6.90 -13.28
N GLU A 357 4.79 6.45 -13.28
CA GLU A 357 4.25 5.41 -12.41
C GLU A 357 4.19 4.11 -13.20
N PHE A 358 5.06 3.15 -12.87
CA PHE A 358 5.13 1.85 -13.54
C PHE A 358 4.19 0.82 -12.92
N LYS A 359 3.99 0.88 -11.59
CA LYS A 359 3.11 0.00 -10.85
C LYS A 359 2.54 0.72 -9.64
N LYS A 360 1.25 0.55 -9.42
CA LYS A 360 0.56 0.99 -8.21
C LYS A 360 -0.62 0.06 -7.97
N ILE A 361 -0.37 -0.98 -7.21
CA ILE A 361 -1.36 -1.98 -6.83
C ILE A 361 -1.33 -2.18 -5.32
N ARG A 362 -2.35 -2.84 -4.80
CA ARG A 362 -2.33 -3.38 -3.45
C ARG A 362 -1.64 -4.74 -3.45
N LEU A 363 -0.95 -5.06 -2.37
CA LEU A 363 -0.39 -6.39 -2.18
C LEU A 363 -1.52 -7.42 -2.06
N HIS A 364 -1.30 -8.58 -2.66
CA HIS A 364 -2.06 -9.78 -2.39
C HIS A 364 -1.20 -10.70 -1.51
N TYR A 365 -1.82 -11.19 -0.45
CA TYR A 365 -1.14 -11.99 0.56
C TYR A 365 -1.39 -13.48 0.32
N PHE A 366 -0.42 -14.30 0.67
CA PHE A 366 -0.53 -15.77 0.64
C PHE A 366 -0.91 -16.35 -0.74
N THR A 367 -0.46 -15.70 -1.82
CA THR A 367 -0.65 -16.21 -3.19
C THR A 367 0.49 -17.12 -3.59
N ASP A 368 0.21 -18.11 -4.44
CA ASP A 368 1.23 -19.05 -4.93
C ASP A 368 2.22 -18.39 -5.91
N ASP A 369 1.93 -17.15 -6.34
CA ASP A 369 2.79 -16.39 -7.26
C ASP A 369 4.20 -16.13 -6.69
N TYR A 370 4.33 -15.98 -5.36
CA TYR A 370 5.61 -15.77 -4.71
C TYR A 370 6.54 -16.98 -4.88
N ALA A 371 6.06 -18.17 -4.50
CA ALA A 371 6.83 -19.40 -4.66
C ALA A 371 7.12 -19.70 -6.14
N SER A 372 6.17 -19.40 -7.04
CA SER A 372 6.38 -19.57 -8.49
C SER A 372 7.48 -18.65 -9.01
N TRP A 373 7.49 -17.38 -8.59
CA TRP A 373 8.53 -16.42 -8.98
C TRP A 373 9.91 -16.83 -8.44
N GLU A 374 9.98 -17.27 -7.19
CA GLU A 374 11.22 -17.76 -6.58
C GLU A 374 11.76 -18.98 -7.31
N ALA A 375 10.91 -19.97 -7.60
CA ALA A 375 11.31 -21.17 -8.34
C ALA A 375 11.84 -20.86 -9.75
N GLU A 376 11.30 -19.83 -10.43
CA GLU A 376 11.75 -19.40 -11.74
C GLU A 376 13.11 -18.69 -11.69
N HIS A 377 13.44 -18.00 -10.61
CA HIS A 377 14.55 -17.04 -10.58
C HIS A 377 15.66 -17.37 -9.57
N ALA A 378 15.43 -18.27 -8.59
CA ALA A 378 16.42 -18.63 -7.57
C ALA A 378 17.57 -19.48 -8.09
N GLY A 379 17.42 -20.15 -9.22
CA GLY A 379 18.37 -21.12 -9.77
C GLY A 379 19.38 -20.59 -10.78
N GLY A 380 19.56 -19.27 -10.92
CA GLY A 380 20.41 -18.64 -11.92
C GLY A 380 21.62 -17.92 -11.35
#